data_20893392d6ea75b3446447076c879b0f
#
_entry.id   20893392d6ea75b3446447076c879b0f
#
_cell.length_a   1.000
_cell.length_b   1.000
_cell.length_c   1.000
_cell.angle_alpha   90.00
_cell.angle_beta   90.00
_cell.angle_gamma   90.00
#
_symmetry.space_group_name_H-M   'P 1'
#
loop_
_entity.id
_entity.type
_entity.pdbx_description
1 polymer ?
#
loop_
_entity_poly.entity_id
_entity_poly.type
_entity_poly.pdbx_seq_one_letter_code
_entity_poly.pdbx_strand_id
1 'polypeptide(L)'
;SASCMGVRFADGTGNEMVNYILGFKKLSYQTALFCDSDCTNINNRKQEFRDIDIKVIDSEDGYSIEQQVFKDATWSVVKELIQIAINKIVDDGGKTTNDADKQIFETVNARLNDKMTYADNWYEEERDGLRLALGMAAKKNEWYKRQTYGELMGRCILTSYSDLADG
;
A
#
# COMPACT_ATOMS: atom_id res chain seq x y z
N SER A 1 7.36 18.18 8.43
CA SER A 1 6.62 17.69 7.27
C SER A 1 7.51 17.71 6.03
N ALA A 2 7.20 16.91 5.02
CA ALA A 2 7.94 16.88 3.74
C ALA A 2 8.06 18.29 3.11
N SER A 3 7.06 19.13 3.27
CA SER A 3 7.09 20.54 2.84
C SER A 3 8.22 21.36 3.45
N CYS A 4 8.59 21.09 4.70
CA CYS A 4 9.69 21.79 5.37
C CYS A 4 11.06 21.42 4.79
N MET A 5 11.15 20.27 4.13
CA MET A 5 12.35 19.78 3.44
C MET A 5 12.38 20.14 1.95
N GLY A 6 11.44 20.97 1.49
CA GLY A 6 11.33 21.36 0.08
C GLY A 6 10.75 20.26 -0.84
N VAL A 7 10.21 19.19 -0.28
CA VAL A 7 9.57 18.12 -1.05
C VAL A 7 8.10 18.43 -1.30
N ARG A 8 7.64 18.25 -2.52
CA ARG A 8 6.24 18.39 -2.93
C ARG A 8 5.76 17.10 -3.57
N PHE A 9 4.55 16.70 -3.23
CA PHE A 9 3.85 15.61 -3.87
C PHE A 9 2.87 16.18 -4.90
N ALA A 10 2.86 15.58 -6.08
CA ALA A 10 1.86 15.84 -7.11
C ALA A 10 1.11 14.53 -7.38
N ASP A 11 -0.22 14.63 -7.41
CA ASP A 11 -1.06 13.49 -7.79
C ASP A 11 -0.91 13.23 -9.29
N GLY A 12 -0.45 12.03 -9.62
CA GLY A 12 -0.22 11.58 -10.99
C GLY A 12 -1.35 10.68 -11.50
N THR A 13 -2.61 10.99 -11.23
CA THR A 13 -3.75 10.16 -11.59
C THR A 13 -3.69 9.64 -13.04
N GLY A 14 -3.81 8.34 -13.18
CA GLY A 14 -3.93 7.66 -14.47
C GLY A 14 -2.73 7.86 -15.41
N ASN A 15 -3.00 8.12 -16.69
CA ASN A 15 -1.98 8.24 -17.74
C ASN A 15 -1.22 9.58 -17.71
N GLU A 16 -1.65 10.56 -16.93
CA GLU A 16 -1.04 11.89 -16.88
C GLU A 16 0.25 11.94 -16.05
N MET A 17 0.49 10.95 -15.20
CA MET A 17 1.66 10.80 -14.36
C MET A 17 2.98 11.04 -15.12
N VAL A 18 3.10 10.46 -16.32
CA VAL A 18 4.28 10.58 -17.17
C VAL A 18 4.46 12.02 -17.66
N ASN A 19 3.38 12.68 -18.08
CA ASN A 19 3.42 14.05 -18.56
C ASN A 19 3.85 15.02 -17.45
N TYR A 20 3.32 14.83 -16.24
CA TYR A 20 3.67 15.66 -15.07
C TYR A 20 5.15 15.50 -14.72
N ILE A 21 5.66 14.27 -14.62
CA ILE A 21 7.05 14.07 -14.21
C ILE A 21 8.04 14.62 -15.24
N LEU A 22 7.77 14.45 -16.52
CA LEU A 22 8.58 15.04 -17.59
C LEU A 22 8.49 16.56 -17.60
N GLY A 23 7.31 17.13 -17.31
CA GLY A 23 7.13 18.56 -17.16
C GLY A 23 7.96 19.12 -16.00
N PHE A 24 7.93 18.49 -14.83
CA PHE A 24 8.75 18.90 -13.69
C PHE A 24 10.25 18.78 -13.98
N LYS A 25 10.67 17.71 -14.67
CA LYS A 25 12.07 17.54 -15.07
C LYS A 25 12.55 18.64 -16.01
N LYS A 26 11.72 19.03 -17.01
CA LYS A 26 12.01 20.17 -17.90
C LYS A 26 12.19 21.50 -17.15
N LEU A 27 11.54 21.66 -16.00
CA LEU A 27 11.69 22.82 -15.12
C LEU A 27 12.87 22.68 -14.15
N SER A 28 13.74 21.68 -14.36
CA SER A 28 14.95 21.42 -13.56
C SER A 28 14.66 20.99 -12.11
N TYR A 29 13.46 20.48 -11.81
CA TYR A 29 13.21 19.89 -10.50
C TYR A 29 13.89 18.52 -10.39
N GLN A 30 14.40 18.20 -9.21
CA GLN A 30 14.70 16.83 -8.84
C GLN A 30 13.37 16.09 -8.66
N THR A 31 13.20 15.02 -9.41
CA THR A 31 11.93 14.32 -9.47
C THR A 31 12.08 12.82 -9.19
N ALA A 32 11.12 12.28 -8.47
CA ALA A 32 10.95 10.83 -8.29
C ALA A 32 9.51 10.45 -8.59
N LEU A 33 9.33 9.27 -9.13
CA LEU A 33 8.03 8.68 -9.40
C LEU A 33 7.79 7.52 -8.45
N PHE A 34 6.66 7.50 -7.78
CA PHE A 34 6.22 6.40 -6.93
C PHE A 34 4.98 5.76 -7.54
N CYS A 35 5.02 4.46 -7.83
CA CYS A 35 3.94 3.77 -8.53
C CYS A 35 3.91 2.26 -8.22
N ASP A 36 2.81 1.61 -8.57
CA ASP A 36 2.73 0.14 -8.59
C ASP A 36 3.61 -0.46 -9.70
N SER A 37 4.14 -1.65 -9.48
CA SER A 37 4.98 -2.35 -10.47
C SER A 37 4.22 -2.80 -11.72
N ASP A 38 2.90 -2.88 -11.66
CA ASP A 38 2.04 -3.23 -12.80
C ASP A 38 1.68 -2.04 -13.69
N CYS A 39 2.26 -0.87 -13.43
CA CYS A 39 2.03 0.34 -14.21
C CYS A 39 2.72 0.25 -15.57
N THR A 40 2.05 -0.31 -16.59
CA THR A 40 2.61 -0.61 -17.90
C THR A 40 3.26 0.59 -18.59
N ASN A 41 2.64 1.79 -18.47
CA ASN A 41 3.17 3.02 -19.05
C ASN A 41 4.52 3.44 -18.44
N ILE A 42 4.75 3.11 -17.20
CA ILE A 42 6.00 3.40 -16.50
C ILE A 42 7.03 2.31 -16.81
N ASN A 43 6.64 1.04 -16.74
CA ASN A 43 7.54 -0.09 -16.98
C ASN A 43 8.21 -0.02 -18.34
N ASN A 44 7.47 0.34 -19.38
CA ASN A 44 7.99 0.47 -20.75
C ASN A 44 8.96 1.65 -20.90
N ARG A 45 9.02 2.57 -19.95
CA ARG A 45 9.82 3.80 -20.01
C ARG A 45 10.85 3.91 -18.86
N LYS A 46 11.02 2.87 -18.05
CA LYS A 46 11.98 2.90 -16.93
C LYS A 46 13.40 3.27 -17.36
N GLN A 47 13.84 2.80 -18.53
CA GLN A 47 15.16 3.15 -19.04
C GLN A 47 15.24 4.63 -19.43
N GLU A 48 14.25 5.14 -20.17
CA GLU A 48 14.16 6.58 -20.51
C GLU A 48 14.20 7.46 -19.25
N PHE A 49 13.47 7.08 -18.19
CA PHE A 49 13.49 7.83 -16.94
C PHE A 49 14.85 7.83 -16.25
N ARG A 50 15.56 6.68 -16.28
CA ARG A 50 16.94 6.61 -15.75
C ARG A 50 17.88 7.52 -16.53
N ASP A 51 17.79 7.53 -17.85
CA ASP A 51 18.66 8.30 -18.73
C ASP A 51 18.56 9.82 -18.51
N ILE A 52 17.41 10.29 -18.01
CA ILE A 52 17.16 11.68 -17.66
C ILE A 52 17.13 11.92 -16.14
N ASP A 53 17.68 11.01 -15.35
CA ASP A 53 17.79 11.11 -13.90
C ASP A 53 16.43 11.35 -13.19
N ILE A 54 15.43 10.54 -13.53
CA ILE A 54 14.19 10.39 -12.81
C ILE A 54 14.23 9.07 -12.05
N LYS A 55 14.15 9.13 -10.72
CA LYS A 55 14.10 7.93 -9.89
C LYS A 55 12.69 7.35 -9.90
N VAL A 56 12.58 6.09 -10.33
CA VAL A 56 11.33 5.31 -10.20
C VAL A 56 11.44 4.45 -8.95
N ILE A 57 10.44 4.58 -8.08
CA ILE A 57 10.27 3.82 -6.84
C ILE A 57 8.98 3.03 -7.01
N ASP A 58 9.09 1.75 -7.17
CA ASP A 58 7.97 0.84 -7.38
C ASP A 58 8.07 -0.40 -6.47
N SER A 59 6.97 -1.13 -6.35
CA SER A 59 6.94 -2.43 -5.69
C SER A 59 7.70 -3.47 -6.52
N GLU A 60 7.99 -4.63 -5.93
CA GLU A 60 8.57 -5.76 -6.68
C GLU A 60 7.67 -6.16 -7.87
N ASP A 61 8.30 -6.75 -8.89
CA ASP A 61 7.60 -7.14 -10.12
C ASP A 61 6.38 -8.04 -9.83
N GLY A 62 5.23 -7.58 -10.28
CA GLY A 62 3.95 -8.24 -10.11
C GLY A 62 3.19 -7.89 -8.83
N TYR A 63 3.76 -7.08 -7.94
CA TYR A 63 3.08 -6.63 -6.71
C TYR A 63 2.49 -5.23 -6.85
N SER A 64 1.34 -5.02 -6.21
CA SER A 64 0.89 -3.67 -5.89
C SER A 64 1.59 -3.16 -4.64
N ILE A 65 1.46 -1.86 -4.36
CA ILE A 65 1.98 -1.25 -3.13
C ILE A 65 1.42 -1.96 -1.90
N GLU A 66 0.13 -2.26 -1.87
CA GLU A 66 -0.49 -2.99 -0.74
C GLU A 66 0.14 -4.38 -0.57
N GLN A 67 0.35 -5.13 -1.66
CA GLN A 67 0.97 -6.45 -1.58
C GLN A 67 2.41 -6.37 -1.06
N GLN A 68 3.17 -5.37 -1.50
CA GLN A 68 4.53 -5.14 -1.01
C GLN A 68 4.52 -4.80 0.48
N VAL A 69 3.64 -3.90 0.91
CA VAL A 69 3.52 -3.51 2.32
C VAL A 69 3.20 -4.71 3.22
N PHE A 70 2.21 -5.52 2.85
CA PHE A 70 1.86 -6.72 3.63
C PHE A 70 2.98 -7.76 3.63
N LYS A 71 3.81 -7.82 2.56
CA LYS A 71 4.96 -8.72 2.48
C LYS A 71 6.06 -8.31 3.46
N ASP A 72 6.42 -7.02 3.50
CA ASP A 72 7.64 -6.54 4.14
C ASP A 72 7.41 -6.02 5.58
N ALA A 73 6.19 -5.61 5.92
CA ALA A 73 5.87 -5.07 7.24
C ALA A 73 6.06 -6.12 8.35
N THR A 74 6.39 -5.69 9.56
CA THR A 74 6.36 -6.57 10.73
C THR A 74 4.94 -7.06 11.00
N TRP A 75 4.79 -8.23 11.68
CA TRP A 75 3.45 -8.77 11.92
C TRP A 75 2.60 -7.85 12.80
N SER A 76 3.21 -7.09 13.71
CA SER A 76 2.50 -6.06 14.49
C SER A 76 1.87 -4.99 13.60
N VAL A 77 2.61 -4.51 12.60
CA VAL A 77 2.10 -3.55 11.61
C VAL A 77 0.99 -4.16 10.76
N VAL A 78 1.13 -5.43 10.36
CA VAL A 78 0.08 -6.13 9.62
C VAL A 78 -1.22 -6.16 10.41
N LYS A 79 -1.18 -6.43 11.73
CA LYS A 79 -2.37 -6.40 12.60
C LYS A 79 -3.01 -5.01 12.64
N GLU A 80 -2.21 -3.96 12.76
CA GLU A 80 -2.71 -2.57 12.72
C GLU A 80 -3.34 -2.22 11.37
N LEU A 81 -2.74 -2.67 10.27
CA LEU A 81 -3.30 -2.48 8.93
C LEU A 81 -4.66 -3.18 8.78
N ILE A 82 -4.81 -4.38 9.31
CA ILE A 82 -6.11 -5.07 9.33
C ILE A 82 -7.14 -4.24 10.11
N GLN A 83 -6.76 -3.69 11.27
CA GLN A 83 -7.66 -2.84 12.05
C GLN A 83 -8.07 -1.57 11.32
N ILE A 84 -7.14 -0.93 10.58
CA ILE A 84 -7.45 0.21 9.71
C ILE A 84 -8.47 -0.20 8.63
N ALA A 85 -8.32 -1.37 8.03
CA ALA A 85 -9.26 -1.88 7.03
C ALA A 85 -10.64 -2.18 7.62
N ILE A 86 -10.72 -2.73 8.85
CA ILE A 86 -11.97 -2.93 9.59
C ILE A 86 -12.68 -1.58 9.78
N ASN A 87 -11.96 -0.58 10.29
CA ASN A 87 -12.52 0.76 10.53
C ASN A 87 -13.07 1.38 9.24
N LYS A 88 -12.34 1.23 8.13
CA LYS A 88 -12.80 1.70 6.81
C LYS A 88 -14.13 1.06 6.40
N ILE A 89 -14.30 -0.24 6.60
CA ILE A 89 -15.54 -0.93 6.24
C ILE A 89 -16.71 -0.49 7.13
N VAL A 90 -16.45 -0.26 8.42
CA VAL A 90 -17.44 0.28 9.36
C VAL A 90 -17.90 1.67 8.93
N ASP A 91 -16.95 2.56 8.63
CA ASP A 91 -17.23 3.95 8.22
C ASP A 91 -17.97 4.02 6.87
N ASP A 92 -17.69 3.10 5.95
CA ASP A 92 -18.30 3.08 4.62
C ASP A 92 -19.73 2.53 4.59
N GLY A 93 -20.05 1.60 5.46
CA GLY A 93 -21.27 0.81 5.30
C GLY A 93 -22.19 0.70 6.52
N GLY A 94 -21.85 1.35 7.64
CA GLY A 94 -22.63 1.25 8.87
C GLY A 94 -22.66 -0.17 9.46
N LYS A 95 -21.67 -0.98 9.13
CA LYS A 95 -21.50 -2.33 9.69
C LYS A 95 -20.95 -2.26 11.11
N THR A 96 -21.21 -3.28 11.90
CA THR A 96 -20.52 -3.45 13.18
C THR A 96 -19.05 -3.83 12.94
N THR A 97 -18.18 -3.58 13.90
CA THR A 97 -16.78 -3.99 13.85
C THR A 97 -16.65 -5.50 13.62
N ASN A 98 -17.48 -6.31 14.26
CA ASN A 98 -17.48 -7.76 14.11
C ASN A 98 -17.89 -8.21 12.70
N ASP A 99 -18.90 -7.56 12.09
CA ASP A 99 -19.31 -7.87 10.70
C ASP A 99 -18.22 -7.47 9.69
N ALA A 100 -17.53 -6.34 9.94
CA ALA A 100 -16.44 -5.89 9.10
C ALA A 100 -15.22 -6.83 9.21
N ASP A 101 -14.85 -7.27 10.41
CA ASP A 101 -13.80 -8.24 10.65
C ASP A 101 -14.10 -9.58 9.94
N LYS A 102 -15.31 -10.08 10.11
CA LYS A 102 -15.75 -11.31 9.43
C LYS A 102 -15.71 -11.17 7.91
N GLN A 103 -16.11 -10.03 7.36
CA GLN A 103 -16.01 -9.76 5.92
C GLN A 103 -14.57 -9.79 5.43
N ILE A 104 -13.63 -9.19 6.17
CA ILE A 104 -12.20 -9.23 5.83
C ILE A 104 -11.71 -10.67 5.88
N PHE A 105 -12.02 -11.38 6.97
CA PHE A 105 -11.67 -12.81 7.11
C PHE A 105 -12.14 -13.63 5.90
N GLU A 106 -13.42 -13.54 5.54
CA GLU A 106 -13.99 -14.31 4.40
C GLU A 106 -13.26 -13.96 3.10
N THR A 107 -12.97 -12.67 2.89
CA THR A 107 -12.28 -12.19 1.70
C THR A 107 -10.85 -12.73 1.61
N VAL A 108 -10.13 -12.75 2.73
CA VAL A 108 -8.75 -13.26 2.84
C VAL A 108 -8.74 -14.77 2.75
N ASN A 109 -9.62 -15.44 3.52
CA ASN A 109 -9.70 -16.88 3.57
C ASN A 109 -10.01 -17.50 2.19
N ALA A 110 -10.83 -16.82 1.37
CA ALA A 110 -11.10 -17.26 0.01
C ALA A 110 -9.82 -17.40 -0.87
N ARG A 111 -8.73 -16.70 -0.52
CA ARG A 111 -7.45 -16.67 -1.24
C ARG A 111 -6.39 -17.63 -0.68
N LEU A 112 -6.60 -18.15 0.51
CA LEU A 112 -5.70 -19.13 1.11
C LEU A 112 -5.88 -20.51 0.47
N ASN A 113 -4.80 -21.27 0.35
CA ASN A 113 -4.85 -22.68 -0.01
C ASN A 113 -5.44 -23.49 1.16
N ASP A 114 -4.87 -23.32 2.34
CA ASP A 114 -5.35 -23.94 3.56
C ASP A 114 -6.36 -23.04 4.25
N LYS A 115 -7.65 -23.43 4.20
CA LYS A 115 -8.73 -22.64 4.75
C LYS A 115 -8.69 -22.61 6.27
N MET A 116 -8.96 -21.43 6.81
CA MET A 116 -9.09 -21.22 8.25
C MET A 116 -10.56 -21.30 8.68
N THR A 117 -10.79 -21.57 9.95
CA THR A 117 -12.07 -21.34 10.61
C THR A 117 -12.08 -19.97 11.24
N TYR A 118 -13.18 -19.22 11.11
CA TYR A 118 -13.30 -17.90 11.71
C TYR A 118 -13.21 -17.98 13.25
N ALA A 119 -12.41 -17.12 13.81
CA ALA A 119 -12.31 -16.85 15.25
C ALA A 119 -12.02 -15.35 15.43
N ASP A 120 -12.37 -14.77 16.57
CA ASP A 120 -12.27 -13.33 16.82
C ASP A 120 -10.83 -12.77 16.73
N ASN A 121 -9.83 -13.63 16.73
CA ASN A 121 -8.42 -13.27 16.63
C ASN A 121 -7.70 -14.05 15.51
N TRP A 122 -8.38 -14.30 14.40
CA TRP A 122 -7.89 -15.11 13.28
C TRP A 122 -6.54 -14.63 12.71
N TYR A 123 -6.18 -13.38 12.90
CA TYR A 123 -4.92 -12.76 12.47
C TYR A 123 -3.92 -12.54 13.62
N GLU A 124 -4.11 -13.15 14.79
CA GLU A 124 -3.17 -12.98 15.91
C GLU A 124 -1.82 -13.59 15.60
N GLU A 125 -1.79 -14.72 14.95
CA GLU A 125 -0.58 -15.41 14.52
C GLU A 125 -0.40 -15.36 13.01
N GLU A 126 0.85 -15.16 12.58
CA GLU A 126 1.22 -15.25 11.19
C GLU A 126 1.13 -16.71 10.70
N ARG A 127 0.59 -16.89 9.48
CA ARG A 127 0.48 -18.19 8.82
C ARG A 127 0.94 -18.11 7.38
N ASP A 128 1.36 -19.25 6.83
CA ASP A 128 1.79 -19.34 5.44
C ASP A 128 0.71 -18.83 4.47
N GLY A 129 1.13 -17.99 3.53
CA GLY A 129 0.26 -17.39 2.53
C GLY A 129 -0.64 -16.25 3.03
N LEU A 130 -0.74 -16.01 4.34
CA LEU A 130 -1.66 -15.01 4.90
C LEU A 130 -1.29 -13.59 4.46
N ARG A 131 0.00 -13.24 4.45
CA ARG A 131 0.49 -11.93 3.96
C ARG A 131 0.09 -11.65 2.53
N LEU A 132 0.31 -12.62 1.66
CA LEU A 132 -0.04 -12.50 0.24
C LEU A 132 -1.56 -12.37 0.06
N ALA A 133 -2.34 -13.19 0.75
CA ALA A 133 -3.80 -13.15 0.71
C ALA A 133 -4.35 -11.80 1.20
N LEU A 134 -3.77 -11.23 2.27
CA LEU A 134 -4.09 -9.90 2.80
C LEU A 134 -3.79 -8.80 1.78
N GLY A 135 -2.58 -8.78 1.21
CA GLY A 135 -2.21 -7.79 0.20
C GLY A 135 -3.10 -7.84 -1.04
N MET A 136 -3.40 -9.04 -1.55
CA MET A 136 -4.33 -9.22 -2.67
C MET A 136 -5.76 -8.78 -2.32
N ALA A 137 -6.21 -9.03 -1.10
CA ALA A 137 -7.52 -8.59 -0.62
C ALA A 137 -7.58 -7.08 -0.49
N ALA A 138 -6.54 -6.47 0.07
CA ALA A 138 -6.42 -5.02 0.24
C ALA A 138 -6.49 -4.28 -1.09
N LYS A 139 -5.71 -4.72 -2.09
CA LYS A 139 -5.76 -4.18 -3.46
C LYS A 139 -7.16 -4.30 -4.05
N LYS A 140 -7.72 -5.51 -4.07
CA LYS A 140 -9.02 -5.78 -4.72
C LYS A 140 -10.17 -5.00 -4.12
N ASN A 141 -10.17 -4.78 -2.81
CA ASN A 141 -11.25 -4.12 -2.07
C ASN A 141 -10.91 -2.67 -1.71
N GLU A 142 -9.81 -2.15 -2.24
CA GLU A 142 -9.41 -0.74 -2.12
C GLU A 142 -9.40 -0.24 -0.66
N TRP A 143 -8.88 -1.08 0.28
CA TRP A 143 -8.94 -0.77 1.72
C TRP A 143 -8.25 0.55 2.07
N TYR A 144 -7.19 0.93 1.34
CA TYR A 144 -6.37 2.11 1.64
C TYR A 144 -6.42 3.18 0.54
N LYS A 145 -7.31 3.06 -0.44
CA LYS A 145 -7.35 3.97 -1.59
C LYS A 145 -7.84 5.37 -1.25
N ARG A 146 -8.73 5.52 -0.25
CA ARG A 146 -9.11 6.85 0.22
C ARG A 146 -7.93 7.51 0.93
N GLN A 147 -7.75 8.81 0.69
CA GLN A 147 -6.64 9.59 1.26
C GLN A 147 -6.48 9.35 2.77
N THR A 148 -7.55 9.44 3.54
CA THR A 148 -7.52 9.24 5.00
C THR A 148 -6.93 7.89 5.40
N TYR A 149 -7.33 6.79 4.74
CA TYR A 149 -6.85 5.44 5.07
C TYR A 149 -5.45 5.17 4.51
N GLY A 150 -5.10 5.77 3.37
CA GLY A 150 -3.73 5.76 2.84
C GLY A 150 -2.76 6.50 3.76
N GLU A 151 -3.18 7.64 4.33
CA GLU A 151 -2.39 8.36 5.33
C GLU A 151 -2.22 7.57 6.63
N LEU A 152 -3.27 6.87 7.09
CA LEU A 152 -3.18 6.00 8.26
C LEU A 152 -2.22 4.83 8.02
N MET A 153 -2.32 4.18 6.87
CA MET A 153 -1.38 3.13 6.46
C MET A 153 0.06 3.65 6.44
N GLY A 154 0.29 4.81 5.83
CA GLY A 154 1.62 5.42 5.76
C GLY A 154 2.18 5.77 7.14
N ARG A 155 1.36 6.27 8.05
CA ARG A 155 1.78 6.57 9.44
C ARG A 155 2.14 5.30 10.20
N CYS A 156 1.32 4.25 10.11
CA CYS A 156 1.57 2.97 10.73
C CYS A 156 2.93 2.39 10.31
N ILE A 157 3.23 2.42 9.01
CA ILE A 157 4.52 1.98 8.47
C ILE A 157 5.68 2.83 9.00
N LEU A 158 5.56 4.17 8.95
CA LEU A 158 6.61 5.09 9.37
C LEU A 158 6.96 4.95 10.85
N THR A 159 5.96 4.77 11.72
CA THR A 159 6.18 4.57 13.16
C THR A 159 7.04 3.34 13.43
N SER A 160 6.79 2.26 12.70
CA SER A 160 7.54 1.01 12.86
C SER A 160 8.97 1.09 12.31
N TYR A 161 9.21 1.91 11.28
CA TYR A 161 10.57 2.11 10.75
C TYR A 161 11.41 3.03 11.65
N SER A 162 10.82 3.98 12.37
CA SER A 162 11.54 4.80 13.34
C SER A 162 12.08 3.95 14.50
N ASP A 163 11.30 2.96 14.95
CA ASP A 163 11.70 2.05 16.03
C ASP A 163 12.87 1.11 15.62
N LEU A 164 13.03 0.85 14.32
CA LEU A 164 14.13 0.07 13.76
C LEU A 164 15.41 0.90 13.51
N ALA A 165 15.27 2.21 13.34
CA ALA A 165 16.41 3.11 13.09
C ALA A 165 17.13 3.57 14.37
N ASP A 166 16.44 3.48 15.51
CA ASP A 166 16.98 3.86 16.84
C ASP A 166 17.57 2.68 17.62
N GLY A 167 17.64 1.50 17.05
CA GLY A 167 18.24 0.27 17.59
C GLY A 167 19.51 -0.13 16.87
#